data_618d0298edd80dcbaa0b5666b45c06cc
#
_entry.id   618d0298edd80dcbaa0b5666b45c06cc
#
_cell.length_a   1.000
_cell.length_b   1.000
_cell.length_c   1.000
_cell.angle_alpha   90.00
_cell.angle_beta   90.00
_cell.angle_gamma   90.00
#
_symmetry.space_group_name_H-M   'P 1'
#
loop_
_entity.id
_entity.type
_entity.pdbx_description
1 polymer ?
#
loop_
_entity_poly.entity_id
_entity_poly.type
_entity_poly.pdbx_seq_one_letter_code
_entity_poly.pdbx_strand_id
1 'polypeptide(L)'
;MFSETLMPRFSETDALGHINNTALPVWFEAARTPFFRFFTPDLDCNKWKLIVAKIEVEFKGELFYGQEITINSSISRIGNSSFVICQEVYQHNELCAVGHATMVRYDFDKKASVALNDTEKAQLMEHFKAS
;
A
#
# COMPACT_ATOMS: atom_id res chain seq x y z
N MET A 1 5.99 10.76 -1.49
CA MET A 1 6.24 9.45 -0.89
C MET A 1 5.89 9.48 0.59
N PHE A 2 5.18 8.49 1.05
CA PHE A 2 4.92 8.31 2.49
C PHE A 2 5.88 7.27 3.04
N SER A 3 6.32 7.46 4.27
CA SER A 3 7.22 6.53 4.95
C SER A 3 6.67 6.22 6.33
N GLU A 4 6.66 4.95 6.69
CA GLU A 4 6.11 4.48 7.96
C GLU A 4 7.04 3.41 8.55
N THR A 5 7.25 3.44 9.85
CA THR A 5 8.01 2.41 10.56
C THR A 5 7.07 1.60 11.45
N LEU A 6 7.36 0.32 11.60
CA LEU A 6 6.63 -0.53 12.54
C LEU A 6 7.56 -1.61 13.10
N MET A 7 7.14 -2.15 14.27
CA MET A 7 7.79 -3.31 14.85
C MET A 7 6.98 -4.55 14.52
N PRO A 8 7.61 -5.56 13.89
CA PRO A 8 6.94 -6.85 13.69
C PRO A 8 6.46 -7.43 15.01
N ARG A 9 5.26 -8.01 15.00
CA ARG A 9 4.69 -8.66 16.18
C ARG A 9 5.07 -10.13 16.20
N PHE A 10 5.18 -10.69 17.42
CA PHE A 10 5.50 -12.11 17.59
C PHE A 10 4.50 -13.01 16.85
N SER A 11 3.23 -12.66 16.84
CA SER A 11 2.19 -13.40 16.12
C SER A 11 2.40 -13.42 14.60
N GLU A 12 3.29 -12.58 14.06
CA GLU A 12 3.59 -12.51 12.65
C GLU A 12 4.79 -13.38 12.25
N THR A 13 5.37 -14.10 13.19
CA THR A 13 6.49 -15.00 12.92
C THR A 13 6.00 -16.34 12.35
N ASP A 14 6.89 -17.00 11.64
CA ASP A 14 6.67 -18.35 11.14
C ASP A 14 7.44 -19.38 11.99
N ALA A 15 7.40 -20.64 11.58
CA ALA A 15 8.08 -21.73 12.29
C ALA A 15 9.62 -21.63 12.25
N LEU A 16 10.17 -20.77 11.38
CA LEU A 16 11.62 -20.62 11.18
C LEU A 16 12.18 -19.39 11.91
N GLY A 17 11.35 -18.65 12.62
CA GLY A 17 11.76 -17.41 13.30
C GLY A 17 11.78 -16.18 12.40
N HIS A 18 11.39 -16.32 11.15
CA HIS A 18 11.24 -15.22 10.21
C HIS A 18 9.82 -14.67 10.26
N ILE A 19 9.60 -13.50 9.68
CA ILE A 19 8.27 -12.96 9.52
C ILE A 19 7.54 -13.78 8.46
N ASN A 20 6.32 -14.21 8.79
CA ASN A 20 5.50 -14.99 7.88
C ASN A 20 5.15 -14.13 6.65
N ASN A 21 5.21 -14.73 5.46
CA ASN A 21 4.89 -14.03 4.22
C ASN A 21 3.49 -13.41 4.23
N THR A 22 2.56 -14.00 4.97
CA THR A 22 1.18 -13.50 5.06
C THR A 22 1.06 -12.18 5.82
N ALA A 23 2.08 -11.76 6.57
CA ALA A 23 2.08 -10.49 7.28
C ALA A 23 2.24 -9.30 6.32
N LEU A 24 2.95 -9.49 5.20
CA LEU A 24 3.29 -8.40 4.28
C LEU A 24 2.07 -7.74 3.66
N PRO A 25 1.08 -8.45 3.12
CA PRO A 25 -0.14 -7.81 2.60
C PRO A 25 -0.88 -6.97 3.63
N VAL A 26 -0.91 -7.39 4.88
CA VAL A 26 -1.56 -6.64 5.97
C VAL A 26 -0.79 -5.36 6.27
N TRP A 27 0.53 -5.44 6.35
CA TRP A 27 1.38 -4.25 6.56
C TRP A 27 1.24 -3.25 5.41
N PHE A 28 1.24 -3.75 4.17
CA PHE A 28 1.08 -2.91 2.99
C PHE A 28 -0.27 -2.20 2.99
N GLU A 29 -1.35 -2.91 3.33
CA GLU A 29 -2.67 -2.32 3.41
C GLU A 29 -2.72 -1.17 4.42
N ALA A 30 -2.20 -1.40 5.62
CA ALA A 30 -2.14 -0.36 6.65
C ALA A 30 -1.34 0.86 6.19
N ALA A 31 -0.23 0.64 5.51
CA ALA A 31 0.64 1.71 5.02
C ALA A 31 0.04 2.48 3.84
N ARG A 32 -1.04 2.00 3.22
CA ARG A 32 -1.76 2.71 2.17
C ARG A 32 -2.73 3.76 2.70
N THR A 33 -2.99 3.78 4.01
CA THR A 33 -3.96 4.68 4.63
C THR A 33 -3.79 6.15 4.23
N PRO A 34 -2.59 6.74 4.15
CA PRO A 34 -2.46 8.12 3.71
C PRO A 34 -3.05 8.38 2.32
N PHE A 35 -2.95 7.42 1.41
CA PHE A 35 -3.57 7.55 0.08
C PHE A 35 -5.09 7.44 0.15
N PHE A 36 -5.62 6.61 1.05
CA PHE A 36 -7.06 6.47 1.24
C PHE A 36 -7.69 7.80 1.67
N ARG A 37 -6.96 8.61 2.44
CA ARG A 37 -7.44 9.92 2.90
C ARG A 37 -7.59 10.93 1.79
N PHE A 38 -6.95 10.73 0.63
CA PHE A 38 -7.17 11.58 -0.54
C PHE A 38 -8.62 11.43 -1.06
N PHE A 39 -9.22 10.28 -0.86
CA PHE A 39 -10.56 9.95 -1.35
C PHE A 39 -11.61 10.03 -0.25
N THR A 40 -11.27 9.64 0.96
CA THR A 40 -12.14 9.61 2.13
C THR A 40 -11.36 10.16 3.32
N PRO A 41 -11.34 11.51 3.50
CA PRO A 41 -10.48 12.14 4.52
C PRO A 41 -10.72 11.66 5.95
N ASP A 42 -11.97 11.35 6.32
CA ASP A 42 -12.34 10.86 7.65
C ASP A 42 -12.28 9.34 7.77
N LEU A 43 -11.89 8.63 6.68
CA LEU A 43 -11.84 7.17 6.60
C LEU A 43 -13.19 6.48 6.93
N ASP A 44 -14.30 7.18 6.73
CA ASP A 44 -15.63 6.61 6.94
C ASP A 44 -15.93 5.58 5.85
N CYS A 45 -16.08 4.32 6.24
CA CYS A 45 -16.33 3.22 5.31
C CYS A 45 -17.63 3.37 4.52
N ASN A 46 -18.61 4.13 5.05
CA ASN A 46 -19.85 4.42 4.33
C ASN A 46 -19.65 5.38 3.15
N LYS A 47 -18.51 6.06 3.11
CA LYS A 47 -18.14 7.01 2.05
C LYS A 47 -17.00 6.47 1.20
N TRP A 48 -16.69 5.19 1.27
CA TRP A 48 -15.53 4.59 0.62
C TRP A 48 -15.66 4.66 -0.91
N LYS A 49 -14.53 4.88 -1.57
CA LYS A 49 -14.51 5.17 -3.02
C LYS A 49 -13.47 4.35 -3.77
N LEU A 50 -12.83 3.42 -3.11
CA LEU A 50 -11.75 2.62 -3.70
C LEU A 50 -11.99 1.14 -3.51
N ILE A 51 -11.58 0.35 -4.51
CA ILE A 51 -11.45 -1.09 -4.37
C ILE A 51 -10.04 -1.51 -4.79
N VAL A 52 -9.59 -2.63 -4.25
CA VAL A 52 -8.34 -3.26 -4.68
C VAL A 52 -8.67 -4.21 -5.82
N ALA A 53 -8.05 -3.98 -6.98
CA ALA A 53 -8.22 -4.85 -8.14
C ALA A 53 -7.13 -5.92 -8.21
N LYS A 54 -5.91 -5.62 -7.71
CA LYS A 54 -4.79 -6.54 -7.80
C LYS A 54 -3.76 -6.17 -6.74
N ILE A 55 -3.14 -7.18 -6.13
CA ILE A 55 -1.95 -7.01 -5.31
C ILE A 55 -0.88 -7.97 -5.78
N GLU A 56 0.37 -7.49 -5.76
CA GLU A 56 1.54 -8.30 -6.05
C GLU A 56 2.56 -8.05 -4.95
N VAL A 57 3.20 -9.11 -4.47
CA VAL A 57 4.28 -8.99 -3.48
C VAL A 57 5.45 -9.81 -3.98
N GLU A 58 6.61 -9.17 -4.09
CA GLU A 58 7.88 -9.82 -4.37
C GLU A 58 8.71 -9.86 -3.10
N PHE A 59 9.17 -11.05 -2.74
CA PHE A 59 10.05 -11.26 -1.59
C PHE A 59 11.49 -11.26 -2.07
N LYS A 60 12.30 -10.32 -1.57
CA LYS A 60 13.70 -10.15 -1.99
C LYS A 60 14.69 -10.51 -0.89
N GLY A 61 14.25 -10.58 0.35
CA GLY A 61 15.08 -10.92 1.50
C GLY A 61 14.22 -11.31 2.68
N GLU A 62 14.85 -11.83 3.70
CA GLU A 62 14.16 -12.28 4.91
C GLU A 62 13.94 -11.10 5.85
N LEU A 63 12.81 -11.14 6.55
CA LEU A 63 12.45 -10.19 7.59
C LEU A 63 12.43 -10.91 8.94
N PHE A 64 12.88 -10.22 9.98
CA PHE A 64 13.08 -10.83 11.30
C PHE A 64 12.28 -10.12 12.37
N TYR A 65 11.88 -10.89 13.38
CA TYR A 65 11.26 -10.39 14.60
C TYR A 65 12.29 -9.63 15.44
N GLY A 66 11.81 -8.63 16.18
CA GLY A 66 12.63 -7.88 17.12
C GLY A 66 13.37 -6.69 16.52
N GLN A 67 13.15 -6.38 15.26
CA GLN A 67 13.82 -5.29 14.54
C GLN A 67 12.80 -4.49 13.76
N GLU A 68 12.92 -3.17 13.82
CA GLU A 68 12.03 -2.25 13.14
C GLU A 68 12.13 -2.39 11.61
N ILE A 69 11.00 -2.27 10.93
CA ILE A 69 10.95 -2.19 9.47
C ILE A 69 10.42 -0.82 9.04
N THR A 70 10.77 -0.42 7.84
CA THR A 70 10.28 0.81 7.21
C THR A 70 9.59 0.45 5.91
N ILE A 71 8.41 1.02 5.70
CA ILE A 71 7.67 0.91 4.44
C ILE A 71 7.61 2.27 3.78
N ASN A 72 8.14 2.36 2.56
CA ASN A 72 8.06 3.55 1.72
C ASN A 72 7.00 3.32 0.65
N SER A 73 6.02 4.21 0.59
CA SER A 73 4.88 4.09 -0.34
C SER A 73 4.86 5.26 -1.31
N SER A 74 4.77 4.96 -2.59
CA SER A 74 4.73 5.94 -3.67
C SER A 74 3.71 5.50 -4.73
N ILE A 75 3.45 6.37 -5.69
CA ILE A 75 2.59 6.07 -6.83
C ILE A 75 3.48 5.74 -8.01
N SER A 76 3.28 4.58 -8.63
CA SER A 76 4.05 4.14 -9.79
C SER A 76 3.31 4.31 -11.12
N ARG A 77 1.99 4.45 -11.07
CA ARG A 77 1.16 4.62 -12.26
C ARG A 77 -0.16 5.31 -11.91
N ILE A 78 -0.62 6.18 -12.81
CA ILE A 78 -1.94 6.80 -12.71
C ILE A 78 -2.65 6.58 -14.04
N GLY A 79 -3.79 5.89 -14.00
CA GLY A 79 -4.63 5.64 -15.18
C GLY A 79 -5.86 6.53 -15.19
N ASN A 80 -6.86 6.15 -15.97
CA ASN A 80 -8.12 6.89 -16.05
C ASN A 80 -8.98 6.75 -14.80
N SER A 81 -9.17 5.51 -14.33
CA SER A 81 -9.96 5.20 -13.12
C SER A 81 -9.17 4.41 -12.10
N SER A 82 -7.90 4.16 -12.35
CA SER A 82 -7.05 3.35 -11.49
C SER A 82 -5.69 3.99 -11.27
N PHE A 83 -5.01 3.55 -10.23
CA PHE A 83 -3.63 3.92 -9.94
C PHE A 83 -2.94 2.76 -9.22
N VAL A 84 -1.61 2.76 -9.27
CA VAL A 84 -0.81 1.72 -8.63
C VAL A 84 0.02 2.33 -7.52
N ILE A 85 -0.11 1.77 -6.33
CA ILE A 85 0.72 2.12 -5.17
C ILE A 85 1.88 1.12 -5.12
N CYS A 86 3.11 1.63 -5.16
CA CYS A 86 4.32 0.84 -4.99
C CYS A 86 4.81 1.00 -3.56
N GLN A 87 5.07 -0.12 -2.89
CA GLN A 87 5.51 -0.11 -1.50
C GLN A 87 6.76 -0.97 -1.34
N GLU A 88 7.78 -0.39 -0.70
CA GLU A 88 9.06 -1.05 -0.48
C GLU A 88 9.28 -1.23 1.02
N VAL A 89 9.64 -2.45 1.43
CA VAL A 89 9.92 -2.78 2.84
C VAL A 89 11.41 -2.92 3.03
N TYR A 90 11.93 -2.15 3.98
CA TYR A 90 13.34 -2.18 4.37
C TYR A 90 13.50 -2.65 5.81
N GLN A 91 14.51 -3.45 6.06
CA GLN A 91 14.99 -3.78 7.40
C GLN A 91 16.51 -3.73 7.36
N HIS A 92 17.14 -3.03 8.30
CA HIS A 92 18.60 -2.78 8.29
C HIS A 92 19.09 -2.18 6.97
N ASN A 93 18.35 -1.25 6.40
CA ASN A 93 18.66 -0.59 5.11
C ASN A 93 18.71 -1.55 3.92
N GLU A 94 18.22 -2.78 4.07
CA GLU A 94 18.12 -3.74 2.98
C GLU A 94 16.68 -3.82 2.49
N LEU A 95 16.51 -3.81 1.17
CA LEU A 95 15.22 -4.01 0.55
C LEU A 95 14.81 -5.48 0.66
N CYS A 96 13.76 -5.75 1.42
CA CYS A 96 13.32 -7.11 1.71
C CYS A 96 12.07 -7.53 0.94
N ALA A 97 11.23 -6.58 0.55
CA ALA A 97 10.04 -6.90 -0.24
C ALA A 97 9.56 -5.66 -1.00
N VAL A 98 8.89 -5.90 -2.11
CA VAL A 98 8.23 -4.85 -2.90
C VAL A 98 6.79 -5.28 -3.17
N GLY A 99 5.85 -4.40 -2.85
CA GLY A 99 4.44 -4.62 -3.12
C GLY A 99 3.91 -3.64 -4.15
N HIS A 100 2.98 -4.09 -4.97
CA HIS A 100 2.21 -3.22 -5.86
C HIS A 100 0.73 -3.49 -5.65
N ALA A 101 -0.04 -2.44 -5.42
CA ALA A 101 -1.49 -2.55 -5.30
C ALA A 101 -2.15 -1.69 -6.37
N THR A 102 -2.95 -2.32 -7.21
CA THR A 102 -3.77 -1.61 -8.19
C THR A 102 -5.09 -1.25 -7.53
N MET A 103 -5.33 0.05 -7.38
CA MET A 103 -6.53 0.60 -6.78
C MET A 103 -7.43 1.18 -7.87
N VAL A 104 -8.73 0.98 -7.74
CA VAL A 104 -9.72 1.49 -8.69
C VAL A 104 -10.68 2.44 -7.98
N ARG A 105 -10.86 3.63 -8.56
CA ARG A 105 -11.90 4.57 -8.14
C ARG A 105 -13.26 3.97 -8.49
N TYR A 106 -14.10 3.77 -7.48
CA TYR A 106 -15.29 2.96 -7.61
C TYR A 106 -16.50 3.61 -6.95
N ASP A 107 -17.65 3.53 -7.62
CA ASP A 107 -18.94 3.95 -7.07
C ASP A 107 -19.69 2.69 -6.61
N PHE A 108 -19.84 2.55 -5.30
CA PHE A 108 -20.46 1.36 -4.71
C PHE A 108 -21.99 1.33 -4.92
N ASP A 109 -22.61 2.49 -5.16
CA ASP A 109 -24.04 2.55 -5.44
C ASP A 109 -24.32 2.09 -6.87
N LYS A 110 -23.52 2.54 -7.81
CA LYS A 110 -23.63 2.17 -9.24
C LYS A 110 -22.94 0.86 -9.56
N LYS A 111 -22.07 0.37 -8.66
CA LYS A 111 -21.25 -0.83 -8.85
C LYS A 111 -20.44 -0.75 -10.15
N ALA A 112 -19.75 0.37 -10.33
CA ALA A 112 -18.96 0.66 -11.53
C ALA A 112 -17.75 1.50 -11.19
N SER A 113 -16.69 1.36 -12.00
CA SER A 113 -15.52 2.24 -11.91
C SER A 113 -15.89 3.66 -12.34
N VAL A 114 -15.20 4.62 -11.76
CA VAL A 114 -15.40 6.05 -12.02
C VAL A 114 -14.03 6.67 -12.33
N ALA A 115 -14.00 7.59 -13.28
CA ALA A 115 -12.76 8.29 -13.62
C ALA A 115 -12.25 9.09 -12.41
N LEU A 116 -10.93 9.08 -12.23
CA LEU A 116 -10.27 9.96 -11.26
C LEU A 116 -10.47 11.40 -11.68
N ASN A 117 -10.84 12.28 -10.74
CA ASN A 117 -10.96 13.70 -11.04
C ASN A 117 -9.58 14.37 -11.00
N ASP A 118 -9.52 15.64 -11.44
CA ASP A 118 -8.25 16.37 -11.55
C ASP A 118 -7.58 16.58 -10.19
N THR A 119 -8.36 16.82 -9.14
CA THR A 119 -7.84 16.98 -7.78
C THR A 119 -7.22 15.68 -7.28
N GLU A 120 -7.90 14.57 -7.49
CA GLU A 120 -7.39 13.24 -7.10
C GLU A 120 -6.09 12.92 -7.83
N LYS A 121 -6.05 13.15 -9.14
CA LYS A 121 -4.84 12.93 -9.94
C LYS A 121 -3.68 13.80 -9.48
N ALA A 122 -3.95 15.07 -9.15
CA ALA A 122 -2.92 15.99 -8.70
C ALA A 122 -2.32 15.55 -7.35
N GLN A 123 -3.16 15.12 -6.43
CA GLN A 123 -2.70 14.62 -5.13
C GLN A 123 -1.85 13.35 -5.27
N LEU A 124 -2.27 12.42 -6.13
CA LEU A 124 -1.50 11.21 -6.40
C LEU A 124 -0.17 11.55 -7.07
N MET A 125 -0.16 12.50 -8.00
CA MET A 125 1.05 12.89 -8.73
C MET A 125 2.13 13.46 -7.80
N GLU A 126 1.77 14.08 -6.69
CA GLU A 126 2.74 14.57 -5.70
C GLU A 126 3.59 13.45 -5.11
N HIS A 127 3.10 12.21 -5.16
CA HIS A 127 3.77 11.03 -4.62
C HIS A 127 4.26 10.09 -5.72
N PHE A 128 4.26 10.56 -6.96
CA PHE A 128 4.69 9.75 -8.09
C PHE A 128 6.20 9.52 -8.05
N LYS A 129 6.59 8.26 -8.28
CA LYS A 129 7.97 7.84 -8.41
C LYS A 129 8.05 6.81 -9.52
N ALA A 130 8.78 7.12 -10.59
CA ALA A 130 9.02 6.15 -11.66
C ALA A 130 9.79 4.95 -11.10
N SER A 131 9.32 3.76 -11.41
CA SER A 131 9.96 2.52 -10.97
C SER A 131 10.94 2.01 -12.02
#